data_85205714cf9d8ad055fcc1ed6f0d46bc
#
_entry.id   85205714cf9d8ad055fcc1ed6f0d46bc
#
_cell.length_a   1.000
_cell.length_b   1.000
_cell.length_c   1.000
_cell.angle_alpha   90.00
_cell.angle_beta   90.00
_cell.angle_gamma   90.00
#
_symmetry.space_group_name_H-M   'P 1'
#
loop_
_entity.id
_entity.type
_entity.pdbx_description
1 polymer ?
#
loop_
_entity_poly.entity_id
_entity_poly.type
_entity_poly.pdbx_seq_one_letter_code
_entity_poly.pdbx_strand_id
1 'polypeptide(L)'
;MHLHPYCFSYAIIDRDLNQIIDFEAKVLGQSTGRFLHNDSIAIWFSDHHDIFGLPFKTSKVAVYSPEFTVLPDKTDKPSEVFRLLGFSDSDNITYLKNKLSDSFYVYYSLPDKTINFIENHLPNVEF
;
A
#
# COMPACT_ATOMS: atom_id res chain seq x y z
N MET A 1 8.76 0.13 0.56
CA MET A 1 8.08 -0.72 1.57
C MET A 1 7.04 -1.59 0.89
N HIS A 2 6.84 -2.80 1.36
CA HIS A 2 5.79 -3.71 0.88
C HIS A 2 5.00 -4.24 2.06
N LEU A 3 3.68 -4.07 2.01
CA LEU A 3 2.73 -4.49 3.05
C LEU A 3 1.79 -5.55 2.47
N HIS A 4 1.94 -6.77 2.92
CA HIS A 4 1.15 -7.93 2.49
C HIS A 4 0.64 -8.68 3.74
N PRO A 5 -0.55 -9.31 3.71
CA PRO A 5 -1.09 -10.04 4.87
C PRO A 5 -0.15 -11.10 5.48
N TYR A 6 0.79 -11.61 4.68
CA TYR A 6 1.72 -12.66 5.11
C TYR A 6 3.16 -12.20 5.30
N CYS A 7 3.51 -11.00 4.86
CA CYS A 7 4.87 -10.48 5.04
C CYS A 7 4.91 -8.95 4.95
N PHE A 8 5.75 -8.36 5.78
CA PHE A 8 6.13 -6.97 5.66
C PHE A 8 7.60 -6.88 5.28
N SER A 9 7.94 -5.93 4.44
CA SER A 9 9.33 -5.67 4.12
C SER A 9 9.56 -4.20 3.79
N TYR A 10 10.78 -3.75 4.01
CA TYR A 10 11.25 -2.45 3.53
C TYR A 10 12.65 -2.57 2.93
N ALA A 11 13.00 -1.59 2.13
CA ALA A 11 14.37 -1.33 1.70
C ALA A 11 14.62 0.17 1.76
N ILE A 12 15.75 0.58 2.30
CA ILE A 12 16.25 1.95 2.26
C ILE A 12 17.28 2.04 1.16
N ILE A 13 17.06 2.98 0.23
CA ILE A 13 17.90 3.15 -0.94
C ILE A 13 18.52 4.54 -0.91
N ASP A 14 19.84 4.60 -0.95
CA ASP A 14 20.57 5.81 -1.30
C ASP A 14 20.56 5.97 -2.81
N ARG A 15 19.87 7.00 -3.29
CA ARG A 15 19.71 7.25 -4.72
C ARG A 15 20.98 7.83 -5.36
N ASP A 16 21.77 8.56 -4.60
CA ASP A 16 22.99 9.20 -5.11
C ASP A 16 24.08 8.15 -5.31
N LEU A 17 24.14 7.16 -4.41
CA LEU A 17 25.06 6.05 -4.51
C LEU A 17 24.47 4.83 -5.23
N ASN A 18 23.17 4.84 -5.53
CA ASN A 18 22.42 3.72 -6.11
C ASN A 18 22.64 2.41 -5.33
N GLN A 19 22.57 2.49 -4.01
CA GLN A 19 22.83 1.37 -3.10
C GLN A 19 21.67 1.16 -2.14
N ILE A 20 21.40 -0.11 -1.81
CA ILE A 20 20.55 -0.46 -0.69
C ILE A 20 21.38 -0.32 0.59
N ILE A 21 20.94 0.58 1.48
CA ILE A 21 21.59 0.84 2.77
C ILE A 21 21.10 -0.15 3.81
N ASP A 22 19.81 -0.45 3.79
CA ASP A 22 19.18 -1.33 4.75
C ASP A 22 17.99 -2.06 4.11
N PHE A 23 17.74 -3.27 4.59
CA PHE A 23 16.64 -4.10 4.12
C PHE A 23 16.20 -5.07 5.20
N GLU A 24 14.90 -5.17 5.42
CA GLU A 24 14.31 -6.20 6.26
C GLU A 24 13.06 -6.79 5.60
N ALA A 25 12.85 -8.08 5.81
CA ALA A 25 11.64 -8.78 5.47
C ALA A 25 11.20 -9.68 6.63
N LYS A 26 9.98 -9.48 7.12
CA LYS A 26 9.37 -10.24 8.21
C LYS A 26 8.19 -11.03 7.67
N VAL A 27 8.27 -12.34 7.76
CA VAL A 27 7.13 -13.21 7.50
C VAL A 27 6.21 -13.17 8.72
N LEU A 28 4.96 -12.78 8.47
CA LEU A 28 3.91 -12.81 9.48
C LEU A 28 3.39 -14.24 9.56
N GLY A 29 3.15 -14.73 10.77
CA GLY A 29 2.50 -16.04 10.97
C GLY A 29 1.15 -16.11 10.25
N GLN A 30 0.49 -17.28 10.27
CA GLN A 30 -0.78 -17.49 9.57
C GLN A 30 -1.79 -16.37 9.88
N SER A 31 -1.97 -15.47 8.92
CA SER A 31 -3.05 -14.50 8.97
C SER A 31 -4.35 -15.26 8.66
N THR A 32 -5.33 -15.13 9.54
CA THR A 32 -6.66 -15.73 9.35
C THR A 32 -7.53 -14.96 8.36
N GLY A 33 -6.99 -13.93 7.70
CA GLY A 33 -7.75 -13.05 6.83
C GLY A 33 -7.08 -12.74 5.49
N ARG A 34 -7.92 -12.41 4.50
CA ARG A 34 -7.50 -11.94 3.18
C ARG A 34 -7.00 -10.47 3.22
N PHE A 35 -7.26 -9.77 4.30
CA PHE A 35 -7.02 -8.34 4.42
C PHE A 35 -5.83 -8.06 5.33
N LEU A 36 -5.17 -6.97 5.04
CA LEU A 36 -4.11 -6.42 5.87
C LEU A 36 -4.73 -5.85 7.16
N HIS A 37 -4.26 -6.33 8.31
CA HIS A 37 -4.74 -5.83 9.60
C HIS A 37 -3.94 -4.60 10.04
N ASN A 38 -4.62 -3.50 10.33
CA ASN A 38 -3.99 -2.26 10.78
C ASN A 38 -3.18 -2.44 12.07
N ASP A 39 -3.63 -3.30 12.98
CA ASP A 39 -2.90 -3.59 14.22
C ASP A 39 -1.53 -4.22 13.93
N SER A 40 -1.44 -5.11 12.93
CA SER A 40 -0.18 -5.71 12.51
C SER A 40 0.77 -4.68 11.89
N ILE A 41 0.21 -3.74 11.10
CA ILE A 41 0.97 -2.62 10.55
C ILE A 41 1.48 -1.73 11.69
N ALA A 42 0.61 -1.37 12.64
CA ALA A 42 0.94 -0.50 13.76
C ALA A 42 2.05 -1.10 14.63
N ILE A 43 1.98 -2.39 14.93
CA ILE A 43 3.03 -3.09 15.68
C ILE A 43 4.35 -3.03 14.92
N TRP A 44 4.34 -3.33 13.61
CA TRP A 44 5.56 -3.32 12.81
C TRP A 44 6.19 -1.92 12.70
N PHE A 45 5.37 -0.88 12.54
CA PHE A 45 5.84 0.51 12.56
C PHE A 45 6.40 0.91 13.93
N SER A 46 5.79 0.44 15.01
CA SER A 46 6.30 0.68 16.37
C SER A 46 7.64 -0.01 16.60
N ASP A 47 7.80 -1.25 16.13
CA ASP A 47 9.06 -2.00 16.24
C ASP A 47 10.21 -1.35 15.44
N HIS A 48 9.89 -0.56 14.41
CA HIS A 48 10.85 0.09 13.51
C HIS A 48 10.73 1.62 13.51
N HIS A 49 10.28 2.20 14.62
CA HIS A 49 10.03 3.65 14.73
C HIS A 49 11.28 4.50 14.49
N ASP A 50 12.46 4.00 14.81
CA ASP A 50 13.75 4.61 14.57
C ASP A 50 14.08 4.73 13.07
N ILE A 51 13.61 3.79 12.26
CA ILE A 51 13.78 3.79 10.81
C ILE A 51 12.70 4.63 10.15
N PHE A 52 11.42 4.37 10.44
CA PHE A 52 10.31 5.07 9.77
C PHE A 52 10.15 6.53 10.19
N GLY A 53 10.75 6.93 11.29
CA GLY A 53 10.87 8.33 11.71
C GLY A 53 11.96 9.13 10.98
N LEU A 54 12.79 8.50 10.13
CA LEU A 54 13.83 9.21 9.38
C LEU A 54 13.22 10.11 8.29
N PRO A 55 13.86 11.23 7.97
CA PRO A 55 13.38 12.18 6.97
C PRO A 55 13.64 11.72 5.53
N PHE A 56 12.94 10.68 5.09
CA PHE A 56 13.04 10.19 3.72
C PHE A 56 12.56 11.25 2.72
N LYS A 57 13.26 11.36 1.59
CA LYS A 57 12.86 12.24 0.49
C LYS A 57 11.56 11.79 -0.17
N THR A 58 11.37 10.48 -0.27
CA THR A 58 10.17 9.84 -0.83
C THR A 58 10.01 8.46 -0.21
N SER A 59 8.79 8.11 0.13
CA SER A 59 8.43 6.77 0.62
C SER A 59 7.52 6.09 -0.41
N LYS A 60 7.99 5.01 -1.04
CA LYS A 60 7.16 4.20 -1.94
C LYS A 60 6.60 3.02 -1.19
N VAL A 61 5.28 2.87 -1.23
CA VAL A 61 4.57 1.83 -0.51
C VAL A 61 3.73 0.98 -1.45
N ALA A 62 4.07 -0.29 -1.56
CA ALA A 62 3.23 -1.28 -2.23
C ALA A 62 2.36 -1.97 -1.17
N VAL A 63 1.06 -1.86 -1.30
CA VAL A 63 0.07 -2.45 -0.38
C VAL A 63 -0.71 -3.52 -1.12
N TYR A 64 -0.82 -4.70 -0.51
CA TYR A 64 -1.70 -5.74 -1.04
C TYR A 64 -3.17 -5.33 -0.90
N SER A 65 -3.88 -5.39 -2.02
CA SER A 65 -5.34 -5.32 -2.05
C SER A 65 -5.90 -6.56 -2.75
N PRO A 66 -6.86 -7.27 -2.15
CA PRO A 66 -7.55 -8.37 -2.82
C PRO A 66 -8.55 -7.87 -3.87
N GLU A 67 -8.91 -6.61 -3.81
CA GLU A 67 -9.88 -5.97 -4.70
C GLU A 67 -9.16 -5.05 -5.68
N PHE A 68 -8.89 -5.57 -6.88
CA PHE A 68 -8.28 -4.81 -7.96
C PHE A 68 -8.89 -5.16 -9.31
N THR A 69 -8.78 -4.24 -10.25
CA THR A 69 -9.19 -4.45 -11.64
C THR A 69 -8.36 -3.59 -12.59
N VAL A 70 -8.35 -3.95 -13.87
CA VAL A 70 -7.69 -3.17 -14.91
C VAL A 70 -8.77 -2.46 -15.73
N LEU A 71 -8.67 -1.15 -15.79
CA LEU A 71 -9.62 -0.30 -16.53
C LEU A 71 -8.90 0.62 -17.51
N PRO A 72 -9.59 1.05 -18.59
CA PRO A 72 -9.08 2.09 -19.45
C PRO A 72 -8.87 3.42 -18.70
N ASP A 73 -7.93 4.24 -19.18
CA ASP A 73 -7.61 5.56 -18.57
C ASP A 73 -8.84 6.46 -18.42
N LYS A 74 -9.78 6.39 -19.36
CA LYS A 74 -11.00 7.22 -19.40
C LYS A 74 -12.17 6.66 -18.59
N THR A 75 -11.91 5.84 -17.58
CA THR A 75 -12.98 5.35 -16.70
C THR A 75 -13.37 6.44 -15.71
N ASP A 76 -14.55 7.05 -15.92
CA ASP A 76 -15.02 8.19 -15.12
C ASP A 76 -15.48 7.79 -13.71
N LYS A 77 -15.90 6.54 -13.51
CA LYS A 77 -16.47 6.06 -12.25
C LYS A 77 -15.96 4.67 -11.87
N PRO A 78 -14.74 4.55 -11.40
CA PRO A 78 -14.19 3.25 -11.00
C PRO A 78 -15.00 2.59 -9.88
N SER A 79 -15.60 3.35 -8.95
CA SER A 79 -16.44 2.83 -7.87
C SER A 79 -17.66 2.03 -8.37
N GLU A 80 -18.29 2.47 -9.48
CA GLU A 80 -19.41 1.72 -10.08
C GLU A 80 -18.95 0.37 -10.63
N VAL A 81 -17.74 0.31 -11.22
CA VAL A 81 -17.17 -0.94 -11.72
C VAL A 81 -16.86 -1.89 -10.56
N PHE A 82 -16.27 -1.38 -9.47
CA PHE A 82 -15.98 -2.18 -8.28
C PHE A 82 -17.27 -2.76 -7.68
N ARG A 83 -18.34 -1.97 -7.61
CA ARG A 83 -19.66 -2.44 -7.16
C ARG A 83 -20.22 -3.55 -8.06
N LEU A 84 -20.10 -3.41 -9.38
CA LEU A 84 -20.56 -4.42 -10.34
C LEU A 84 -19.76 -5.73 -10.23
N LEU A 85 -18.49 -5.66 -9.83
CA LEU A 85 -17.64 -6.83 -9.58
C LEU A 85 -17.91 -7.48 -8.22
N GLY A 86 -18.83 -6.94 -7.42
CA GLY A 86 -19.16 -7.46 -6.09
C GLY A 86 -18.09 -7.18 -5.04
N PHE A 87 -17.22 -6.20 -5.28
CA PHE A 87 -16.28 -5.72 -4.28
C PHE A 87 -16.96 -4.86 -3.22
N SER A 88 -16.25 -4.63 -2.11
CA SER A 88 -16.81 -3.91 -0.96
C SER A 88 -17.31 -2.52 -1.35
N ASP A 89 -18.55 -2.22 -1.03
CA ASP A 89 -19.18 -0.91 -1.20
C ASP A 89 -19.32 -0.27 0.20
N SER A 90 -18.18 0.12 0.78
CA SER A 90 -18.18 0.81 2.07
C SER A 90 -17.75 2.26 1.91
N ASP A 91 -18.38 3.15 2.69
CA ASP A 91 -18.12 4.61 2.67
C ASP A 91 -16.68 5.00 3.13
N ASN A 92 -15.87 4.00 3.52
CA ASN A 92 -14.53 4.23 4.07
C ASN A 92 -13.44 3.54 3.23
N ILE A 93 -13.59 3.59 1.91
CA ILE A 93 -12.64 3.01 0.95
C ILE A 93 -12.19 4.05 -0.06
N THR A 94 -10.90 4.19 -0.20
CA THR A 94 -10.27 4.99 -1.26
C THR A 94 -9.86 4.09 -2.42
N TYR A 95 -10.17 4.53 -3.63
CA TYR A 95 -9.72 3.90 -4.87
C TYR A 95 -8.44 4.57 -5.35
N LEU A 96 -7.40 3.77 -5.47
CA LEU A 96 -6.10 4.19 -5.98
C LEU A 96 -5.90 3.65 -7.40
N LYS A 97 -5.04 4.30 -8.17
CA LYS A 97 -4.72 3.85 -9.53
C LYS A 97 -3.23 3.95 -9.83
N ASN A 98 -2.71 2.91 -10.47
CA ASN A 98 -1.35 2.89 -10.99
C ASN A 98 -1.36 2.65 -12.50
N LYS A 99 -0.52 3.40 -13.21
CA LYS A 99 -0.40 3.27 -14.66
C LYS A 99 0.21 1.90 -15.01
N LEU A 100 -0.51 1.13 -15.82
CA LEU A 100 -0.04 -0.15 -16.35
C LEU A 100 0.56 0.02 -17.76
N SER A 101 -0.10 0.85 -18.59
CA SER A 101 0.34 1.21 -19.94
C SER A 101 -0.23 2.57 -20.32
N ASP A 102 -0.02 3.04 -21.54
CA ASP A 102 -0.56 4.34 -21.99
C ASP A 102 -2.08 4.39 -22.04
N SER A 103 -2.74 3.24 -22.08
CA SER A 103 -4.21 3.15 -22.21
C SER A 103 -4.90 2.49 -21.02
N PHE A 104 -4.16 1.90 -20.09
CA PHE A 104 -4.72 1.11 -19.00
C PHE A 104 -4.09 1.44 -17.66
N TYR A 105 -4.94 1.39 -16.62
CA TYR A 105 -4.55 1.53 -15.23
C TYR A 105 -5.02 0.32 -14.43
N VAL A 106 -4.23 -0.06 -13.45
CA VAL A 106 -4.68 -0.94 -12.36
C VAL A 106 -5.36 -0.05 -11.33
N TYR A 107 -6.61 -0.31 -11.06
CA TYR A 107 -7.36 0.28 -9.95
C TYR A 107 -7.44 -0.73 -8.83
N TYR A 108 -7.29 -0.27 -7.60
CA TYR A 108 -7.41 -1.10 -6.40
C TYR A 108 -7.99 -0.29 -5.25
N SER A 109 -8.60 -0.99 -4.31
CA SER A 109 -9.24 -0.37 -3.16
C SER A 109 -8.42 -0.60 -1.89
N LEU A 110 -8.34 0.42 -1.05
CA LEU A 110 -7.76 0.32 0.29
C LEU A 110 -8.67 1.00 1.31
N PRO A 111 -8.78 0.46 2.54
CA PRO A 111 -9.48 1.15 3.62
C PRO A 111 -8.81 2.50 3.93
N ASP A 112 -9.61 3.56 4.08
CA ASP A 112 -9.12 4.91 4.38
C ASP A 112 -8.23 4.95 5.62
N LYS A 113 -8.61 4.21 6.65
CA LYS A 113 -7.80 4.12 7.87
C LYS A 113 -6.41 3.53 7.65
N THR A 114 -6.24 2.64 6.66
CA THR A 114 -4.93 2.08 6.29
C THR A 114 -4.08 3.14 5.58
N ILE A 115 -4.68 3.87 4.63
CA ILE A 115 -4.02 4.96 3.92
C ILE A 115 -3.60 6.04 4.92
N ASN A 116 -4.54 6.54 5.72
CA ASN A 116 -4.29 7.57 6.72
C ASN A 116 -3.20 7.16 7.73
N PHE A 117 -3.20 5.89 8.14
CA PHE A 117 -2.16 5.38 9.03
C PHE A 117 -0.77 5.49 8.37
N ILE A 118 -0.63 5.01 7.14
CA ILE A 118 0.64 5.02 6.41
C ILE A 118 1.11 6.46 6.16
N GLU A 119 0.23 7.34 5.69
CA GLU A 119 0.54 8.74 5.41
C GLU A 119 0.96 9.53 6.67
N ASN A 120 0.40 9.18 7.83
CA ASN A 120 0.78 9.82 9.09
C ASN A 120 2.14 9.35 9.64
N HIS A 121 2.65 8.22 9.18
CA HIS A 121 3.90 7.65 9.69
C HIS A 121 5.06 7.72 8.71
N LEU A 122 4.79 7.94 7.43
CA LEU A 122 5.82 8.03 6.40
C LEU A 122 5.76 9.38 5.68
N PRO A 123 6.89 10.06 5.47
CA PRO A 123 6.92 11.30 4.71
C PRO A 123 6.80 11.03 3.20
N ASN A 124 6.10 11.92 2.48
CA ASN A 124 6.04 11.95 1.01
C ASN A 124 5.71 10.58 0.40
N VAL A 125 4.60 9.98 0.86
CA VAL A 125 4.17 8.64 0.44
C VAL A 125 3.67 8.65 -1.01
N GLU A 126 4.11 7.65 -1.76
CA GLU A 126 3.57 7.25 -3.07
C GLU A 126 3.10 5.78 -2.99
N PHE A 127 1.85 5.53 -3.34
CA PHE A 127 1.27 4.19 -3.41
C PHE A 127 1.36 3.58 -4.79
#